data_8f6a63b48518d099c3ff80687562dca6
#
_entry.id   8f6a63b48518d099c3ff80687562dca6
#
_cell.length_a   1.000
_cell.length_b   1.000
_cell.length_c   1.000
_cell.angle_alpha   90.00
_cell.angle_beta   90.00
_cell.angle_gamma   90.00
#
_symmetry.space_group_name_H-M   'P 1'
#
loop_
_entity.id
_entity.type
_entity.pdbx_description
1 polymer ?
#
loop_
_entity_poly.entity_id
_entity_poly.type
_entity_poly.pdbx_seq_one_letter_code
_entity_poly.pdbx_strand_id
1 'polypeptide(L)'
;MCKSEIFFRLLSLTEQETEVTRERILGDYKDMEATDARYVLVTLLTEKGLYPDQIATFLHRTARGVRHLMRRNITSPMIGIYLSQIRKRMGSDFSTGQL
;
A
#
# COMPACT_ATOMS: atom_id res chain seq x y z
N MET A 1 16.77 0.55 -5.66
CA MET A 1 16.10 -0.09 -4.53
C MET A 1 15.33 -1.31 -5.02
N CYS A 2 15.47 -2.46 -4.36
CA CYS A 2 14.78 -3.66 -4.81
C CYS A 2 13.31 -3.65 -4.38
N LYS A 3 12.52 -4.52 -5.00
CA LYS A 3 11.07 -4.54 -4.78
C LYS A 3 10.69 -4.87 -3.35
N SER A 4 11.43 -5.75 -2.69
CA SER A 4 11.14 -6.09 -1.30
C SER A 4 11.39 -4.90 -0.37
N GLU A 5 12.41 -4.11 -0.63
CA GLU A 5 12.67 -2.90 0.16
C GLU A 5 11.55 -1.89 -0.02
N ILE A 6 11.10 -1.72 -1.27
CA ILE A 6 9.97 -0.83 -1.56
C ILE A 6 8.72 -1.30 -0.81
N PHE A 7 8.46 -2.61 -0.85
CA PHE A 7 7.31 -3.18 -0.17
C PHE A 7 7.36 -2.91 1.34
N PHE A 8 8.48 -3.23 1.98
CA PHE A 8 8.57 -3.04 3.43
C PHE A 8 8.54 -1.57 3.82
N ARG A 9 9.12 -0.71 3.00
CA ARG A 9 9.07 0.73 3.26
C ARG A 9 7.63 1.24 3.20
N LEU A 10 6.92 0.89 2.14
CA LEU A 10 5.52 1.31 1.98
C LEU A 10 4.62 0.68 3.04
N LEU A 11 4.87 -0.56 3.40
CA LEU A 11 4.12 -1.22 4.47
C LEU A 11 4.28 -0.45 5.79
N SER A 12 5.50 -0.09 6.15
CA SER A 12 5.77 0.66 7.37
C SER A 12 5.07 2.02 7.35
N LEU A 13 5.15 2.74 6.24
CA LEU A 13 4.49 4.04 6.11
C LEU A 13 2.99 3.91 6.18
N THR A 14 2.44 2.85 5.58
CA THR A 14 1.00 2.60 5.63
C THR A 14 0.55 2.33 7.07
N GLU A 15 1.32 1.53 7.81
CA GLU A 15 1.03 1.30 9.22
C GLU A 15 1.00 2.60 10.01
N GLN A 16 1.99 3.45 9.77
CA GLN A 16 2.11 4.70 10.52
C GLN A 16 0.97 5.67 10.21
N GLU A 17 0.61 5.79 8.94
CA GLU A 17 -0.42 6.74 8.54
C GLU A 17 -1.83 6.26 8.85
N THR A 18 -2.10 4.98 8.67
CA THR A 18 -3.45 4.45 8.87
C THR A 18 -3.68 3.96 10.30
N GLU A 19 -2.60 3.77 11.07
CA GLU A 19 -2.63 3.20 12.41
C GLU A 19 -3.23 1.79 12.43
N VAL A 20 -3.13 1.09 11.30
CA VAL A 20 -3.53 -0.30 11.16
C VAL A 20 -2.26 -1.14 11.15
N THR A 21 -2.20 -2.16 12.00
CA THR A 21 -0.99 -2.99 12.10
C THR A 21 -0.78 -3.81 10.83
N ARG A 22 0.49 -4.17 10.57
CA ARG A 22 0.79 -5.00 9.41
C ARG A 22 0.12 -6.35 9.46
N GLU A 23 -0.09 -6.88 10.66
CA GLU A 23 -0.82 -8.14 10.83
C GLU A 23 -2.23 -8.02 10.29
N ARG A 24 -2.90 -6.91 10.53
CA ARG A 24 -4.24 -6.67 10.02
C ARG A 24 -4.23 -6.39 8.52
N ILE A 25 -3.23 -5.65 8.05
CA ILE A 25 -3.11 -5.33 6.62
C ILE A 25 -2.86 -6.59 5.80
N LEU A 26 -1.95 -7.45 6.26
CA LEU A 26 -1.55 -8.66 5.53
C LEU A 26 -2.42 -9.87 5.84
N GLY A 27 -3.23 -9.80 6.88
CA GLY A 27 -4.09 -10.92 7.28
C GLY A 27 -5.42 -10.94 6.53
N ASP A 28 -6.33 -11.78 7.01
CA ASP A 28 -7.64 -11.97 6.38
C ASP A 28 -8.72 -11.04 6.91
N TYR A 29 -8.32 -10.01 7.64
CA TYR A 29 -9.25 -9.05 8.20
C TYR A 29 -10.00 -8.33 7.08
N LYS A 30 -11.32 -8.26 7.22
CA LYS A 30 -12.19 -7.67 6.20
C LYS A 30 -12.91 -6.41 6.69
N ASP A 31 -12.54 -5.92 7.87
CA ASP A 31 -13.10 -4.67 8.36
C ASP A 31 -12.65 -3.52 7.45
N MET A 32 -13.40 -2.44 7.48
CA MET A 32 -13.17 -1.31 6.58
C MET A 32 -11.77 -0.74 6.73
N GLU A 33 -11.30 -0.58 7.95
CA GLU A 33 -9.98 0.01 8.20
C GLU A 33 -8.85 -0.82 7.60
N ALA A 34 -8.88 -2.13 7.83
CA ALA A 34 -7.85 -3.03 7.29
C ALA A 34 -7.92 -3.07 5.77
N THR A 35 -9.13 -3.09 5.21
CA THR A 35 -9.31 -3.12 3.76
C THR A 35 -8.83 -1.83 3.12
N ASP A 36 -9.13 -0.68 3.73
CA ASP A 36 -8.69 0.61 3.22
C ASP A 36 -7.16 0.72 3.28
N ALA A 37 -6.55 0.28 4.37
CA ALA A 37 -5.10 0.29 4.51
C ALA A 37 -4.44 -0.60 3.44
N ARG A 38 -5.03 -1.76 3.19
CA ARG A 38 -4.54 -2.69 2.16
C ARG A 38 -4.66 -2.06 0.78
N TYR A 39 -5.76 -1.37 0.52
CA TYR A 39 -5.96 -0.67 -0.74
C TYR A 39 -4.89 0.41 -0.95
N VAL A 40 -4.63 1.19 0.09
CA VAL A 40 -3.60 2.24 0.04
C VAL A 40 -2.24 1.61 -0.31
N LEU A 41 -1.88 0.53 0.38
CA LEU A 41 -0.61 -0.15 0.14
C LEU A 41 -0.52 -0.66 -1.30
N VAL A 42 -1.56 -1.33 -1.78
CA VAL A 42 -1.57 -1.89 -3.14
C VAL A 42 -1.46 -0.79 -4.18
N THR A 43 -2.18 0.32 -3.98
CA THR A 43 -2.13 1.45 -4.90
C THR A 43 -0.71 2.02 -5.00
N LEU A 44 -0.05 2.19 -3.85
CA LEU A 44 1.29 2.74 -3.82
C LEU A 44 2.32 1.79 -4.43
N LEU A 45 2.17 0.49 -4.18
CA LEU A 45 3.05 -0.51 -4.78
C LEU A 45 2.92 -0.50 -6.31
N THR A 46 1.70 -0.36 -6.81
CA THR A 46 1.47 -0.25 -8.25
C THR A 46 2.13 0.99 -8.82
N GLU A 47 2.07 2.10 -8.11
CA GLU A 47 2.73 3.34 -8.55
C GLU A 47 4.25 3.19 -8.61
N LYS A 48 4.81 2.31 -7.81
CA LYS A 48 6.25 2.05 -7.81
C LYS A 48 6.66 0.99 -8.83
N GLY A 49 5.73 0.53 -9.65
CA GLY A 49 6.02 -0.36 -10.75
C GLY A 49 5.89 -1.85 -10.47
N LEU A 50 5.32 -2.21 -9.31
CA LEU A 50 5.06 -3.62 -9.04
C LEU A 50 3.80 -4.07 -9.78
N TYR A 51 3.86 -5.28 -10.33
CA TYR A 51 2.71 -5.88 -10.99
C TYR A 51 1.84 -6.65 -9.99
N PRO A 52 0.56 -6.89 -10.32
CA PRO A 52 -0.34 -7.61 -9.40
C PRO A 52 0.21 -8.95 -8.91
N ASP A 53 0.91 -9.70 -9.76
CA ASP A 53 1.51 -10.98 -9.36
C ASP A 53 2.56 -10.79 -8.27
N GLN A 54 3.38 -9.75 -8.40
CA GLN A 54 4.42 -9.44 -7.42
C GLN A 54 3.80 -8.97 -6.11
N ILE A 55 2.80 -8.11 -6.20
CA ILE A 55 2.09 -7.61 -5.01
C ILE A 55 1.42 -8.77 -4.29
N ALA A 56 0.78 -9.67 -5.04
CA ALA A 56 0.12 -10.84 -4.47
C ALA A 56 1.09 -11.70 -3.66
N THR A 57 2.29 -11.89 -4.18
CA THR A 57 3.31 -12.67 -3.49
C THR A 57 3.67 -12.04 -2.15
N PHE A 58 3.89 -10.73 -2.13
CA PHE A 58 4.23 -10.04 -0.88
C PHE A 58 3.08 -10.06 0.12
N LEU A 59 1.85 -9.97 -0.35
CA LEU A 59 0.67 -9.93 0.52
C LEU A 59 0.13 -11.31 0.87
N HIS A 60 0.71 -12.38 0.33
CA HIS A 60 0.21 -13.75 0.50
C HIS A 60 -1.24 -13.87 0.01
N ARG A 61 -1.53 -13.25 -1.13
CA ARG A 61 -2.84 -13.26 -1.75
C ARG A 61 -2.69 -13.67 -3.22
N THR A 62 -3.83 -13.86 -3.89
CA THR A 62 -3.81 -14.17 -5.32
C THR A 62 -3.76 -12.89 -6.14
N ALA A 63 -3.20 -12.97 -7.35
CA ALA A 63 -3.18 -11.83 -8.26
C ALA A 63 -4.61 -11.37 -8.58
N ARG A 64 -5.54 -12.31 -8.66
CA ARG A 64 -6.95 -12.00 -8.88
C ARG A 64 -7.51 -11.15 -7.74
N GLY A 65 -7.20 -11.53 -6.50
CA GLY A 65 -7.61 -10.78 -5.32
C GLY A 65 -7.03 -9.37 -5.31
N VAL A 66 -5.77 -9.23 -5.69
CA VAL A 66 -5.13 -7.91 -5.79
C VAL A 66 -5.83 -7.05 -6.85
N ARG A 67 -6.11 -7.62 -8.02
CA ARG A 67 -6.81 -6.88 -9.09
C ARG A 67 -8.21 -6.48 -8.66
N HIS A 68 -8.89 -7.35 -7.95
CA HIS A 68 -10.23 -7.05 -7.43
C HIS A 68 -10.18 -5.87 -6.46
N LEU A 69 -9.21 -5.87 -5.56
CA LEU A 69 -9.02 -4.78 -4.62
C LEU A 69 -8.73 -3.46 -5.34
N MET A 70 -7.92 -3.49 -6.40
CA MET A 70 -7.58 -2.31 -7.17
C MET A 70 -8.77 -1.70 -7.91
N ARG A 71 -9.76 -2.52 -8.24
CA ARG A 71 -10.98 -2.04 -8.93
C ARG A 71 -12.04 -1.55 -7.96
N ARG A 72 -11.77 -1.63 -6.69
CA ARG A 72 -12.72 -1.28 -5.67
C ARG A 72 -13.12 0.19 -5.78
N ASN A 73 -14.42 0.43 -5.64
CA ASN A 73 -14.94 1.79 -5.65
C ASN A 73 -14.66 2.42 -4.29
N ILE A 74 -13.88 3.48 -4.30
CA ILE A 74 -13.42 4.10 -3.05
C ILE A 74 -14.35 5.24 -2.67
N THR A 75 -14.92 5.12 -1.48
CA THR A 75 -15.82 6.15 -0.95
C THR A 75 -15.27 6.86 0.27
N SER A 76 -14.23 6.31 0.90
CA SER A 76 -13.67 6.91 2.10
C SER A 76 -12.77 8.10 1.75
N PRO A 77 -13.05 9.30 2.31
CA PRO A 77 -12.19 10.47 2.07
C PRO A 77 -10.79 10.31 2.67
N MET A 78 -10.66 9.44 3.66
CA MET A 78 -9.36 9.23 4.32
C MET A 78 -8.33 8.58 3.40
N ILE A 79 -8.77 7.80 2.42
CA ILE A 79 -7.84 7.14 1.50
C ILE A 79 -7.00 8.16 0.73
N GLY A 80 -7.64 9.22 0.24
CA GLY A 80 -6.91 10.28 -0.45
C GLY A 80 -5.89 10.95 0.44
N ILE A 81 -6.23 11.17 1.69
CA ILE A 81 -5.33 11.77 2.68
C ILE A 81 -4.14 10.84 2.93
N TYR A 82 -4.40 9.56 3.17
CA TYR A 82 -3.32 8.58 3.40
C TYR A 82 -2.37 8.51 2.21
N LEU A 83 -2.92 8.44 1.00
CA LEU A 83 -2.10 8.38 -0.20
C LEU A 83 -1.23 9.62 -0.33
N SER A 84 -1.80 10.79 -0.10
CA SER A 84 -1.08 12.05 -0.19
C SER A 84 0.07 12.11 0.81
N GLN A 85 -0.21 11.76 2.06
CA GLN A 85 0.79 11.80 3.13
C GLN A 85 1.93 10.83 2.88
N ILE A 86 1.60 9.61 2.47
CA ILE A 86 2.62 8.59 2.22
C ILE A 86 3.46 8.96 1.01
N ARG A 87 2.84 9.48 -0.05
CA ARG A 87 3.58 9.95 -1.23
C ARG A 87 4.58 11.03 -0.87
N LYS A 88 4.19 11.96 0.00
CA LYS A 88 5.09 13.00 0.49
C LYS A 88 6.28 12.40 1.20
N ARG A 89 6.03 11.44 2.08
CA ARG A 89 7.11 10.81 2.85
C ARG A 89 8.02 9.97 1.96
N MET A 90 7.46 9.29 0.98
CA MET A 90 8.27 8.54 0.01
C MET A 90 9.09 9.47 -0.87
N GLY A 91 8.51 10.58 -1.30
CA GLY A 91 9.24 11.58 -2.06
C GLY A 91 10.40 12.15 -1.27
N SER A 92 10.19 12.43 0.01
CA SER A 92 11.25 12.91 0.88
C SER A 92 12.36 11.87 1.04
N ASP A 93 11.99 10.59 1.14
CA ASP A 93 12.95 9.50 1.31
C ASP A 93 13.75 9.24 0.04
N PHE A 94 13.11 9.34 -1.12
CA PHE A 94 13.71 8.94 -2.40
C PHE A 94 14.18 10.11 -3.27
N SER A 95 13.83 11.33 -2.92
CA SER A 95 14.21 12.49 -3.72
C SER A 95 15.56 13.08 -3.33
N THR A 96 16.18 12.55 -2.30
CA THR A 96 17.48 13.01 -1.85
C THR A 96 18.50 12.87 -2.98
N GLY A 97 19.15 13.94 -3.32
CA GLY A 97 20.15 13.93 -4.37
C GLY A 97 19.61 14.21 -5.76
N GLN A 98 18.33 14.38 -5.89
CA GLN A 98 17.72 14.75 -7.17
C GLN A 98 17.67 16.25 -7.39
N LEU A 99 18.01 16.98 -6.40
CA LEU A 99 17.90 18.43 -6.44
C LEU A 99 19.21 19.10 -6.76
#